data_24c27324e5e62f3fbf1c8327a1bba8eb
#
_entry.id   24c27324e5e62f3fbf1c8327a1bba8eb
#
_cell.length_a   1.000
_cell.length_b   1.000
_cell.length_c   1.000
_cell.angle_alpha   90.00
_cell.angle_beta   90.00
_cell.angle_gamma   90.00
#
_symmetry.space_group_name_H-M   'P 1'
#
loop_
_entity.id
_entity.type
_entity.pdbx_description
1 polymer ?
#
loop_
_entity_poly.entity_id
_entity_poly.type
_entity_poly.pdbx_seq_one_letter_code
_entity_poly.pdbx_strand_id
1 'polypeptide(L)'
;GYICYSLSSTFYAFFIAEILLGIGQSLVSGADSALLYDTMLHYDRENEYLKYEGKVTMIGNFSEAFAGIFGGLLATFSLRLPFYCQILIAFIGIPAALTLQEFNVKTKIVNPLANIWKIIRYSLFTNKSLCYDIMFSGIIGAATLTMAWFVQPVLMKIELPTALFGIVWTVLN
;
A
#
# COMPACT_ATOMS: atom_id res chain seq x y z
N GLY A 1 3.28 12.64 2.37
CA GLY A 1 2.42 12.45 1.20
C GLY A 1 1.05 13.07 1.42
N TYR A 2 0.21 12.55 2.33
CA TYR A 2 -1.20 13.00 2.50
C TYR A 2 -1.35 14.50 2.82
N ILE A 3 -0.46 15.09 3.64
CA ILE A 3 -0.47 16.53 3.91
C ILE A 3 -0.18 17.32 2.63
N CYS A 4 0.82 16.92 1.85
CA CYS A 4 1.11 17.56 0.57
C CYS A 4 -0.10 17.45 -0.38
N TYR A 5 -0.75 16.27 -0.41
CA TYR A 5 -1.93 16.05 -1.24
C TYR A 5 -3.10 16.95 -0.85
N SER A 6 -3.40 17.08 0.44
CA SER A 6 -4.51 17.89 0.94
C SER A 6 -4.33 19.39 0.70
N LEU A 7 -3.08 19.88 0.63
CA LEU A 7 -2.73 21.28 0.37
C LEU A 7 -2.48 21.58 -1.11
N SER A 8 -2.38 20.55 -1.96
CA SER A 8 -2.11 20.70 -3.37
C SER A 8 -3.28 21.35 -4.11
N SER A 9 -2.96 22.26 -5.04
CA SER A 9 -3.91 22.91 -5.93
C SER A 9 -3.47 22.91 -7.39
N THR A 10 -2.23 22.50 -7.68
CA THR A 10 -1.65 22.46 -9.01
C THR A 10 -1.27 21.03 -9.38
N PHE A 11 -1.25 20.72 -10.67
CA PHE A 11 -0.86 19.39 -11.18
C PHE A 11 0.51 18.94 -10.64
N TYR A 12 1.51 19.81 -10.67
CA TYR A 12 2.87 19.48 -10.21
C TYR A 12 2.93 19.19 -8.71
N ALA A 13 2.13 19.88 -7.90
CA ALA A 13 2.06 19.64 -6.46
C ALA A 13 1.41 18.27 -6.17
N PHE A 14 0.34 17.90 -6.89
CA PHE A 14 -0.23 16.55 -6.82
C PHE A 14 0.75 15.48 -7.27
N PHE A 15 1.47 15.71 -8.37
CA PHE A 15 2.47 14.77 -8.88
C PHE A 15 3.59 14.49 -7.85
N ILE A 16 4.09 15.53 -7.19
CA ILE A 16 5.07 15.37 -6.10
C ILE A 16 4.47 14.60 -4.91
N ALA A 17 3.23 14.92 -4.54
CA ALA A 17 2.53 14.23 -3.46
C ALA A 17 2.36 12.73 -3.75
N GLU A 18 2.03 12.36 -5.00
CA GLU A 18 1.93 10.96 -5.45
C GLU A 18 3.28 10.23 -5.37
N ILE A 19 4.36 10.86 -5.80
CA ILE A 19 5.71 10.27 -5.67
C ILE A 19 6.02 9.99 -4.20
N LEU A 20 5.74 10.95 -3.30
CA LEU A 20 5.97 10.78 -1.86
C LEU A 20 5.09 9.68 -1.26
N LEU A 21 3.85 9.54 -1.72
CA LEU A 21 2.96 8.46 -1.28
C LEU A 21 3.45 7.10 -1.78
N GLY A 22 3.86 7.01 -3.04
CA GLY A 22 4.38 5.78 -3.63
C GLY A 22 5.65 5.29 -2.94
N ILE A 23 6.60 6.18 -2.65
CA ILE A 23 7.80 5.85 -1.87
C ILE A 23 7.41 5.39 -0.46
N GLY A 24 6.53 6.12 0.21
CA GLY A 24 6.06 5.74 1.55
C GLY A 24 5.41 4.36 1.56
N GLN A 25 4.53 4.09 0.62
CA GLN A 25 3.84 2.80 0.50
C GLN A 25 4.80 1.64 0.22
N SER A 26 5.80 1.85 -0.65
CA SER A 26 6.84 0.84 -0.92
C SER A 26 7.64 0.48 0.33
N LEU A 27 7.99 1.49 1.13
CA LEU A 27 8.75 1.27 2.37
C LEU A 27 7.92 0.52 3.42
N VAL A 28 6.64 0.88 3.59
CA VAL A 28 5.75 0.22 4.54
C VAL A 28 5.51 -1.22 4.13
N SER A 29 5.09 -1.47 2.89
CA SER A 29 4.78 -2.81 2.39
C SER A 29 5.97 -3.77 2.50
N GLY A 30 7.19 -3.31 2.20
CA GLY A 30 8.39 -4.14 2.36
C GLY A 30 8.75 -4.41 3.81
N ALA A 31 8.58 -3.43 4.71
CA ALA A 31 8.86 -3.57 6.12
C ALA A 31 7.86 -4.50 6.83
N ASP A 32 6.58 -4.40 6.51
CA ASP A 32 5.52 -5.21 7.12
C ASP A 32 5.73 -6.71 6.85
N SER A 33 5.92 -7.09 5.59
CA SER A 33 6.15 -8.49 5.21
C SER A 33 7.45 -9.04 5.79
N ALA A 34 8.51 -8.23 5.82
CA ALA A 34 9.78 -8.62 6.42
C ALA A 34 9.64 -8.83 7.94
N LEU A 35 9.00 -7.90 8.65
CA LEU A 35 8.77 -8.00 10.09
C LEU A 35 7.93 -9.22 10.45
N LEU A 36 6.88 -9.51 9.68
CA LEU A 36 6.06 -10.69 9.87
C LEU A 36 6.89 -11.97 9.68
N TYR A 37 7.70 -12.04 8.61
CA TYR A 37 8.55 -13.19 8.34
C TYR A 37 9.59 -13.40 9.45
N ASP A 38 10.30 -12.37 9.85
CA ASP A 38 11.31 -12.43 10.91
C ASP A 38 10.70 -12.83 12.26
N THR A 39 9.48 -12.35 12.53
CA THR A 39 8.72 -12.75 13.72
C THR A 39 8.37 -14.24 13.68
N MET A 40 7.86 -14.73 12.56
CA MET A 40 7.53 -16.16 12.41
C MET A 40 8.78 -17.03 12.53
N LEU A 41 9.89 -16.60 11.94
CA LEU A 41 11.17 -17.31 12.03
C LEU A 41 11.69 -17.35 13.49
N HIS A 42 11.56 -16.24 14.22
CA HIS A 42 11.97 -16.18 15.64
C HIS A 42 11.22 -17.18 16.54
N TYR A 43 9.96 -17.47 16.21
CA TYR A 43 9.12 -18.43 16.95
C TYR A 43 9.08 -19.83 16.36
N ASP A 44 9.96 -20.16 15.39
CA ASP A 44 10.01 -21.45 14.66
C ASP A 44 8.68 -21.81 14.00
N ARG A 45 7.96 -20.78 13.44
CA ARG A 45 6.64 -20.91 12.81
C ARG A 45 6.62 -20.42 11.36
N GLU A 46 7.72 -20.47 10.66
CA GLU A 46 7.84 -20.01 9.27
C GLU A 46 6.85 -20.72 8.32
N ASN A 47 6.46 -21.95 8.61
CA ASN A 47 5.46 -22.70 7.85
C ASN A 47 4.05 -22.08 7.92
N GLU A 48 3.79 -21.23 8.90
CA GLU A 48 2.52 -20.53 9.06
C GLU A 48 2.54 -19.11 8.44
N TYR A 49 3.67 -18.67 7.89
CA TYR A 49 3.83 -17.33 7.32
C TYR A 49 2.70 -16.97 6.35
N LEU A 50 2.44 -17.81 5.35
CA LEU A 50 1.40 -17.59 4.35
C LEU A 50 0.00 -17.43 4.96
N LYS A 51 -0.28 -18.17 6.04
CA LYS A 51 -1.56 -18.07 6.76
C LYS A 51 -1.73 -16.70 7.45
N TYR A 52 -0.67 -16.19 8.07
CA TYR A 52 -0.72 -14.88 8.73
C TYR A 52 -0.68 -13.74 7.73
N GLU A 53 0.11 -13.84 6.66
CA GLU A 53 0.10 -12.90 5.54
C GLU A 53 -1.30 -12.80 4.92
N GLY A 54 -1.96 -13.93 4.69
CA GLY A 54 -3.35 -13.96 4.22
C GLY A 54 -4.34 -13.28 5.18
N LYS A 55 -4.15 -13.43 6.50
CA LYS A 55 -4.99 -12.73 7.49
C LYS A 55 -4.76 -11.22 7.47
N VAL A 56 -3.52 -10.77 7.38
CA VAL A 56 -3.17 -9.34 7.29
C VAL A 56 -3.80 -8.75 6.03
N THR A 57 -3.66 -9.42 4.89
CA THR A 57 -4.28 -9.00 3.62
C THR A 57 -5.81 -8.93 3.74
N MET A 58 -6.43 -9.94 4.33
CA MET A 58 -7.89 -9.97 4.54
C MET A 58 -8.35 -8.78 5.40
N ILE A 59 -7.68 -8.51 6.52
CA ILE A 59 -8.01 -7.37 7.39
C ILE A 59 -7.80 -6.06 6.64
N GLY A 60 -6.73 -5.96 5.84
CA GLY A 60 -6.44 -4.81 4.99
C GLY A 60 -7.59 -4.54 4.01
N ASN A 61 -8.03 -5.54 3.27
CA ASN A 61 -9.12 -5.42 2.29
C ASN A 61 -10.45 -5.02 2.96
N PHE A 62 -10.79 -5.61 4.12
CA PHE A 62 -11.96 -5.19 4.89
C PHE A 62 -11.85 -3.74 5.34
N SER A 63 -10.69 -3.32 5.82
CA SER A 63 -10.46 -1.93 6.26
C SER A 63 -10.56 -0.96 5.07
N GLU A 64 -10.05 -1.34 3.90
CA GLU A 64 -10.17 -0.57 2.66
C GLU A 64 -11.63 -0.44 2.22
N ALA A 65 -12.40 -1.52 2.27
CA ALA A 65 -13.82 -1.51 1.97
C ALA A 65 -14.60 -0.52 2.87
N PHE A 66 -14.36 -0.58 4.17
CA PHE A 66 -14.93 0.38 5.14
C PHE A 66 -14.49 1.82 4.82
N ALA A 67 -13.21 2.04 4.62
CA ALA A 67 -12.67 3.35 4.29
C ALA A 67 -13.26 3.89 2.98
N GLY A 68 -13.50 3.04 1.99
CA GLY A 68 -14.15 3.40 0.72
C GLY A 68 -15.57 3.93 0.91
N ILE A 69 -16.39 3.24 1.71
CA ILE A 69 -17.76 3.66 2.01
C ILE A 69 -17.78 5.02 2.73
N PHE A 70 -17.01 5.15 3.81
CA PHE A 70 -16.92 6.40 4.58
C PHE A 70 -16.27 7.52 3.77
N GLY A 71 -15.26 7.21 2.98
CA GLY A 71 -14.59 8.16 2.09
C GLY A 71 -15.55 8.73 1.03
N GLY A 72 -16.39 7.87 0.44
CA GLY A 72 -17.44 8.28 -0.49
C GLY A 72 -18.46 9.22 0.16
N LEU A 73 -18.90 8.93 1.38
CA LEU A 73 -19.81 9.81 2.15
C LEU A 73 -19.14 11.15 2.49
N LEU A 74 -17.90 11.14 2.96
CA LEU A 74 -17.15 12.37 3.27
C LEU A 74 -16.90 13.22 2.02
N ALA A 75 -16.67 12.59 0.87
CA ALA A 75 -16.46 13.28 -0.39
C ALA A 75 -17.69 14.06 -0.88
N THR A 76 -18.91 13.71 -0.41
CA THR A 76 -20.12 14.50 -0.71
C THR A 76 -20.11 15.88 -0.07
N PHE A 77 -19.43 16.03 1.08
CA PHE A 77 -19.28 17.33 1.75
C PHE A 77 -18.09 18.12 1.18
N SER A 78 -16.96 17.45 0.98
CA SER A 78 -15.76 18.04 0.36
C SER A 78 -14.82 16.94 -0.11
N LEU A 79 -14.30 17.07 -1.34
CA LEU A 79 -13.29 16.14 -1.89
C LEU A 79 -11.98 16.12 -1.09
N ARG A 80 -11.72 17.12 -0.25
CA ARG A 80 -10.54 17.19 0.62
C ARG A 80 -10.76 16.53 1.99
N LEU A 81 -11.99 16.35 2.42
CA LEU A 81 -12.31 15.82 3.74
C LEU A 81 -11.75 14.41 3.99
N PRO A 82 -11.84 13.45 3.04
CA PRO A 82 -11.22 12.14 3.18
C PRO A 82 -9.70 12.21 3.44
N PHE A 83 -8.99 13.15 2.79
CA PHE A 83 -7.55 13.31 2.98
C PHE A 83 -7.21 13.84 4.39
N TYR A 84 -8.01 14.74 4.95
CA TYR A 84 -7.82 15.20 6.33
C TYR A 84 -8.02 14.06 7.33
N CYS A 85 -9.05 13.22 7.14
CA CYS A 85 -9.27 12.04 7.95
C CYS A 85 -8.09 11.05 7.82
N GLN A 86 -7.58 10.84 6.61
CA GLN A 86 -6.43 9.97 6.35
C GLN A 86 -5.15 10.50 7.04
N ILE A 87 -4.94 11.81 7.11
CA ILE A 87 -3.82 12.40 7.85
C ILE A 87 -3.91 12.02 9.33
N LEU A 88 -5.09 12.17 9.94
CA LEU A 88 -5.29 11.82 11.36
C LEU A 88 -5.03 10.33 11.63
N ILE A 89 -5.54 9.45 10.76
CA ILE A 89 -5.31 8.00 10.87
C ILE A 89 -3.82 7.67 10.71
N ALA A 90 -3.13 8.30 9.75
CA ALA A 90 -1.71 8.10 9.56
C ALA A 90 -0.88 8.54 10.77
N PHE A 91 -1.27 9.62 11.46
CA PHE A 91 -0.63 10.03 12.70
C PHE A 91 -0.84 9.03 13.84
N ILE A 92 -2.01 8.38 13.94
CA ILE A 92 -2.27 7.32 14.91
C ILE A 92 -1.42 6.08 14.61
N GLY A 93 -1.12 5.81 13.34
CA GLY A 93 -0.24 4.72 12.92
C GLY A 93 1.20 4.85 13.44
N ILE A 94 1.71 6.07 13.67
CA ILE A 94 3.09 6.29 14.14
C ILE A 94 3.34 5.65 15.51
N PRO A 95 2.57 5.97 16.59
CA PRO A 95 2.78 5.32 17.88
C PRO A 95 2.53 3.80 17.81
N ALA A 96 1.59 3.33 17.01
CA ALA A 96 1.37 1.90 16.80
C ALA A 96 2.63 1.23 16.20
N ALA A 97 3.24 1.83 15.18
CA ALA A 97 4.48 1.33 14.59
C ALA A 97 5.65 1.31 15.59
N LEU A 98 5.73 2.29 16.47
CA LEU A 98 6.79 2.36 17.52
C LEU A 98 6.65 1.28 18.60
N THR A 99 5.49 0.62 18.73
CA THR A 99 5.30 -0.50 19.66
C THR A 99 5.70 -1.85 19.07
N LEU A 100 5.97 -1.92 17.76
CA LEU A 100 6.42 -3.14 17.11
C LEU A 100 7.83 -3.51 17.57
N GLN A 101 8.04 -4.79 17.88
CA GLN A 101 9.34 -5.33 18.25
C GLN A 101 10.02 -5.92 17.02
N GLU A 102 11.22 -5.45 16.73
CA GLU A 102 12.07 -6.05 15.70
C GLU A 102 12.90 -7.18 16.30
N PHE A 103 12.75 -8.36 15.73
CA PHE A 103 13.61 -9.51 16.08
C PHE A 103 14.84 -9.47 15.20
N ASN A 104 16.00 -9.16 15.79
CA ASN A 104 17.28 -9.16 15.09
C ASN A 104 17.65 -10.59 14.65
N VAL A 105 17.26 -10.98 13.47
CA VAL A 105 17.88 -12.12 12.77
C VAL A 105 19.32 -11.69 12.45
N LYS A 106 20.30 -12.31 13.10
CA LYS A 106 21.73 -11.94 13.08
C LYS A 106 22.37 -12.08 11.69
N THR A 107 21.91 -11.34 10.72
CA THR A 107 22.62 -11.14 9.47
C THR A 107 23.49 -9.88 9.59
N LYS A 108 24.79 -10.06 9.80
CA LYS A 108 25.76 -8.95 9.73
C LYS A 108 25.81 -8.44 8.28
N ILE A 109 24.93 -7.50 7.93
CA ILE A 109 24.99 -6.82 6.64
C ILE A 109 26.07 -5.76 6.76
N VAL A 110 27.26 -6.06 6.20
CA VAL A 110 28.44 -5.17 6.26
C VAL A 110 28.19 -3.90 5.43
N ASN A 111 27.46 -3.97 4.31
CA ASN A 111 27.12 -2.84 3.45
C ASN A 111 25.67 -2.95 2.95
N PRO A 112 24.70 -2.24 3.56
CA PRO A 112 23.29 -2.33 3.18
C PRO A 112 23.02 -2.01 1.71
N LEU A 113 23.58 -0.93 1.18
CA LEU A 113 23.37 -0.49 -0.20
C LEU A 113 23.93 -1.48 -1.23
N ALA A 114 25.13 -2.02 -0.98
CA ALA A 114 25.72 -3.04 -1.85
C ALA A 114 24.89 -4.33 -1.84
N ASN A 115 24.32 -4.68 -0.70
CA ASN A 115 23.45 -5.85 -0.59
C ASN A 115 22.11 -5.65 -1.34
N ILE A 116 21.50 -4.47 -1.24
CA ILE A 116 20.30 -4.11 -2.02
C ILE A 116 20.59 -4.23 -3.52
N TRP A 117 21.72 -3.67 -4.00
CA TRP A 117 22.08 -3.77 -5.40
C TRP A 117 22.31 -5.22 -5.86
N LYS A 118 22.93 -6.04 -5.02
CA LYS A 118 23.12 -7.46 -5.28
C LYS A 118 21.78 -8.21 -5.39
N ILE A 119 20.81 -7.92 -4.50
CA ILE A 119 19.47 -8.49 -4.52
C ILE A 119 18.74 -8.08 -5.81
N ILE A 120 18.74 -6.81 -6.16
CA ILE A 120 18.11 -6.30 -7.39
C ILE A 120 18.70 -7.00 -8.62
N ARG A 121 20.03 -7.07 -8.72
CA ARG A 121 20.70 -7.72 -9.83
C ARG A 121 20.37 -9.21 -9.91
N TYR A 122 20.34 -9.90 -8.78
CA TYR A 122 19.98 -11.31 -8.72
C TYR A 122 18.52 -11.54 -9.16
N SER A 123 17.59 -10.76 -8.63
CA SER A 123 16.15 -10.92 -8.87
C SER A 123 15.77 -10.58 -10.32
N LEU A 124 16.35 -9.55 -10.91
CA LEU A 124 15.97 -9.09 -12.25
C LEU A 124 16.80 -9.69 -13.39
N PHE A 125 18.05 -10.06 -13.13
CA PHE A 125 18.95 -10.46 -14.21
C PHE A 125 19.52 -11.87 -14.07
N THR A 126 19.61 -12.44 -12.85
CA THR A 126 20.23 -13.75 -12.64
C THR A 126 19.18 -14.86 -12.56
N ASN A 127 18.10 -14.65 -11.80
CA ASN A 127 17.04 -15.65 -11.64
C ASN A 127 15.85 -15.33 -12.54
N LYS A 128 15.77 -16.01 -13.69
CA LYS A 128 14.69 -15.78 -14.68
C LYS A 128 13.29 -16.06 -14.13
N SER A 129 13.13 -17.11 -13.32
CA SER A 129 11.82 -17.44 -12.72
C SER A 129 11.33 -16.29 -11.84
N LEU A 130 12.19 -15.83 -10.93
CA LEU A 130 11.87 -14.70 -10.05
C LEU A 130 11.61 -13.40 -10.83
N CYS A 131 12.36 -13.17 -11.92
CA CYS A 131 12.14 -12.04 -12.80
C CYS A 131 10.74 -12.10 -13.46
N TYR A 132 10.32 -13.27 -13.96
CA TYR A 132 8.99 -13.45 -14.54
C TYR A 132 7.89 -13.23 -13.51
N ASP A 133 8.04 -13.73 -12.28
CA ASP A 133 7.07 -13.53 -11.20
C ASP A 133 6.93 -12.04 -10.83
N ILE A 134 8.05 -11.32 -10.74
CA ILE A 134 8.07 -9.88 -10.48
C ILE A 134 7.40 -9.12 -11.62
N MET A 135 7.73 -9.43 -12.88
CA MET A 135 7.14 -8.78 -14.05
C MET A 135 5.64 -9.06 -14.15
N PHE A 136 5.22 -10.31 -13.96
CA PHE A 136 3.81 -10.70 -13.95
C PHE A 136 3.03 -9.93 -12.88
N SER A 137 3.51 -9.95 -11.64
CA SER A 137 2.90 -9.23 -10.51
C SER A 137 2.83 -7.72 -10.79
N GLY A 138 3.90 -7.15 -11.36
CA GLY A 138 3.96 -5.74 -11.71
C GLY A 138 2.93 -5.35 -12.79
N ILE A 139 2.79 -6.17 -13.83
CA ILE A 139 1.81 -5.93 -14.91
C ILE A 139 0.39 -6.04 -14.38
N ILE A 140 0.07 -7.08 -13.61
CA ILE A 140 -1.26 -7.25 -13.01
C ILE A 140 -1.57 -6.10 -12.06
N GLY A 141 -0.63 -5.73 -11.18
CA GLY A 141 -0.80 -4.60 -10.26
C GLY A 141 -1.02 -3.28 -10.99
N ALA A 142 -0.26 -3.00 -12.05
CA ALA A 142 -0.43 -1.81 -12.87
C ALA A 142 -1.80 -1.79 -13.58
N ALA A 143 -2.25 -2.94 -14.11
CA ALA A 143 -3.55 -3.06 -14.76
C ALA A 143 -4.69 -2.81 -13.76
N THR A 144 -4.62 -3.41 -12.58
CA THR A 144 -5.60 -3.22 -11.49
C THR A 144 -5.66 -1.77 -11.05
N LEU A 145 -4.51 -1.14 -10.83
CA LEU A 145 -4.43 0.27 -10.43
C LEU A 145 -4.99 1.20 -11.50
N THR A 146 -4.67 0.92 -12.77
CA THR A 146 -5.21 1.68 -13.91
C THR A 146 -6.73 1.57 -13.95
N MET A 147 -7.29 0.36 -13.79
CA MET A 147 -8.74 0.16 -13.72
C MET A 147 -9.35 0.95 -12.57
N ALA A 148 -8.75 0.91 -11.38
CA ALA A 148 -9.20 1.65 -10.19
C ALA A 148 -9.32 3.16 -10.44
N TRP A 149 -8.33 3.75 -11.10
CA TRP A 149 -8.34 5.18 -11.43
C TRP A 149 -9.34 5.53 -12.55
N PHE A 150 -9.47 4.69 -13.57
CA PHE A 150 -10.37 4.98 -14.70
C PHE A 150 -11.83 4.67 -14.43
N VAL A 151 -12.17 3.84 -13.45
CA VAL A 151 -13.55 3.59 -13.03
C VAL A 151 -14.24 4.88 -12.55
N GLN A 152 -13.56 5.73 -11.79
CA GLN A 152 -14.16 6.95 -11.23
C GLN A 152 -14.67 7.93 -12.30
N PRO A 153 -13.88 8.32 -13.34
CA PRO A 153 -14.38 9.14 -14.44
C PRO A 153 -15.56 8.50 -15.19
N VAL A 154 -15.59 7.18 -15.33
CA VAL A 154 -16.72 6.47 -15.97
C VAL A 154 -17.98 6.58 -15.10
N LEU A 155 -17.86 6.40 -13.78
CA LEU A 155 -18.98 6.56 -12.85
C LEU A 155 -19.52 8.00 -12.86
N MET A 156 -18.65 8.99 -12.98
CA MET A 156 -19.06 10.40 -13.13
C MET A 156 -19.83 10.62 -14.44
N LYS A 157 -19.39 9.99 -15.55
CA LYS A 157 -20.01 10.15 -16.86
C LYS A 157 -21.43 9.57 -16.93
N ILE A 158 -21.73 8.55 -16.13
CA ILE A 158 -23.07 7.97 -16.00
C ILE A 158 -23.90 8.65 -14.91
N GLU A 159 -23.45 9.80 -14.39
CA GLU A 159 -24.12 10.63 -13.38
C GLU A 159 -24.41 9.88 -12.07
N LEU A 160 -23.60 8.87 -11.73
CA LEU A 160 -23.75 8.17 -10.47
C LEU A 160 -23.41 9.11 -9.29
N PRO A 161 -24.22 9.18 -8.22
CA PRO A 161 -23.92 9.99 -7.04
C PRO A 161 -22.57 9.59 -6.44
N THR A 162 -21.73 10.57 -6.08
CA THR A 162 -20.39 10.34 -5.51
C THR A 162 -20.42 9.49 -4.23
N ALA A 163 -21.50 9.57 -3.46
CA ALA A 163 -21.71 8.75 -2.25
C ALA A 163 -21.69 7.23 -2.57
N LEU A 164 -22.08 6.84 -3.78
CA LEU A 164 -22.12 5.43 -4.19
C LEU A 164 -20.77 4.93 -4.73
N PHE A 165 -19.81 5.81 -5.01
CA PHE A 165 -18.49 5.41 -5.54
C PHE A 165 -17.76 4.46 -4.59
N GLY A 166 -17.83 4.73 -3.29
CA GLY A 166 -17.24 3.87 -2.27
C GLY A 166 -17.90 2.48 -2.23
N ILE A 167 -19.22 2.40 -2.41
CA ILE A 167 -19.94 1.11 -2.46
C ILE A 167 -19.54 0.32 -3.71
N VAL A 168 -19.51 0.98 -4.87
CA VAL A 168 -19.07 0.34 -6.13
C VAL A 168 -17.65 -0.18 -5.98
N TRP A 169 -16.74 0.63 -5.40
CA TRP A 169 -15.37 0.20 -5.13
C TRP A 169 -15.32 -1.02 -4.23
N THR A 170 -16.07 -1.02 -3.13
CA THR A 170 -16.14 -2.13 -2.17
C THR A 170 -16.65 -3.44 -2.80
N VAL A 171 -17.54 -3.36 -3.78
CA VAL A 171 -18.08 -4.56 -4.48
C VAL A 171 -17.10 -5.08 -5.54
N LEU A 172 -16.30 -4.19 -6.14
CA LEU A 172 -15.36 -4.55 -7.20
C LEU A 172 -13.98 -5.01 -6.67
N ASN A 173 -13.63 -4.66 -5.41
CA ASN A 173 -12.38 -5.01 -4.76
C ASN A 173 -12.51 -6.30 -3.93
#